data_0175ce6930b7e43444e36088ab15d326
#
_entry.id   0175ce6930b7e43444e36088ab15d326
#
_cell.length_a   1.000
_cell.length_b   1.000
_cell.length_c   1.000
_cell.angle_alpha   90.00
_cell.angle_beta   90.00
_cell.angle_gamma   90.00
#
_symmetry.space_group_name_H-M   'P 1'
#
loop_
_entity.id
_entity.type
_entity.pdbx_description
1 polymer ?
#
loop_
_entity_poly.entity_id
_entity_poly.type
_entity_poly.pdbx_seq_one_letter_code
_entity_poly.pdbx_strand_id
1 'polypeptide(L)'
;MSELGLWLAQQCQEDRDLLLKYQPKRFAKRGKVDRYCAWLTDFGFIEMKLEFLGVQALIDDYDLARNSDVLLSEEQSQTLRLIQGAIRKSAHVLEKDKTQFAGQLWSRLVDFETPEIQGVVKQAKQSRNSSCLWPLKPNLERANEGALRTLVGHTSFVNAVAIAPDGLTAISASSDKTLKIWDTETGRELKTLTGHSSGVNAVAIVPDGKTAISGSWDKTLKIWDTETGRELKTLTGHSSRVTAVAIAPDGKTAISASDDFTLKIWDTETGRELKTLTG
;
A
#
# COMPACT_ATOMS: atom_id res chain seq x y z
N MET A 1 25.91 3.46 14.27
CA MET A 1 24.85 4.48 14.21
C MET A 1 25.43 5.75 13.62
N SER A 2 24.68 6.48 12.81
CA SER A 2 25.06 7.79 12.29
C SER A 2 25.12 8.82 13.42
N GLU A 3 25.76 9.98 13.17
CA GLU A 3 25.78 11.09 14.13
C GLU A 3 24.38 11.58 14.48
N LEU A 4 23.48 11.69 13.50
CA LEU A 4 22.09 12.05 13.70
C LEU A 4 21.35 11.00 14.53
N GLY A 5 21.53 9.71 14.25
CA GLY A 5 20.95 8.64 15.01
C GLY A 5 21.41 8.63 16.48
N LEU A 6 22.71 8.85 16.72
CA LEU A 6 23.26 8.98 18.08
C LEU A 6 22.68 10.19 18.83
N TRP A 7 22.56 11.33 18.15
CA TRP A 7 21.97 12.53 18.72
C TRP A 7 20.49 12.33 19.08
N LEU A 8 19.71 11.72 18.19
CA LEU A 8 18.30 11.39 18.44
C LEU A 8 18.14 10.43 19.62
N ALA A 9 19.02 9.44 19.77
CA ALA A 9 18.98 8.48 20.86
C ALA A 9 19.22 9.13 22.23
N GLN A 10 19.92 10.28 22.28
CA GLN A 10 20.18 11.03 23.51
C GLN A 10 19.03 11.95 23.93
N GLN A 11 18.04 12.19 23.04
CA GLN A 11 16.88 13.01 23.37
C GLN A 11 15.96 12.27 24.35
N CYS A 12 15.21 13.05 25.16
CA CYS A 12 14.15 12.44 25.96
C CYS A 12 13.08 11.82 25.05
N GLN A 13 12.28 10.90 25.57
CA GLN A 13 11.30 10.15 24.76
C GLN A 13 10.32 11.09 24.05
N GLU A 14 9.77 12.09 24.76
CA GLU A 14 8.80 13.04 24.21
C GLU A 14 9.40 13.87 23.06
N ASP A 15 10.60 14.41 23.24
CA ASP A 15 11.28 15.22 22.22
C ASP A 15 11.64 14.36 21.00
N ARG A 16 12.13 13.15 21.22
CA ARG A 16 12.44 12.19 20.16
C ARG A 16 11.21 11.86 19.32
N ASP A 17 10.08 11.55 19.95
CA ASP A 17 8.84 11.23 19.27
C ASP A 17 8.32 12.41 18.44
N LEU A 18 8.42 13.64 18.97
CA LEU A 18 8.07 14.85 18.24
C LEU A 18 9.01 15.09 17.04
N LEU A 19 10.31 14.87 17.20
CA LEU A 19 11.29 15.00 16.13
C LEU A 19 11.04 13.97 15.03
N LEU A 20 10.87 12.70 15.38
CA LEU A 20 10.59 11.63 14.42
C LEU A 20 9.28 11.85 13.66
N LYS A 21 8.25 12.37 14.32
CA LYS A 21 6.92 12.56 13.73
C LYS A 21 6.81 13.80 12.84
N TYR A 22 7.45 14.90 13.23
CA TYR A 22 7.15 16.17 12.59
C TYR A 22 8.32 16.85 11.88
N GLN A 23 9.58 16.47 12.16
CA GLN A 23 10.71 17.24 11.68
C GLN A 23 10.89 17.19 10.14
N PRO A 24 10.77 16.04 9.46
CA PRO A 24 10.81 16.02 8.00
C PRO A 24 9.70 16.90 7.38
N LYS A 25 8.48 16.82 7.91
CA LYS A 25 7.34 17.65 7.46
C LYS A 25 7.59 19.14 7.65
N ARG A 26 8.26 19.53 8.75
CA ARG A 26 8.64 20.92 9.00
C ARG A 26 9.71 21.41 8.03
N PHE A 27 10.68 20.58 7.70
CA PHE A 27 11.69 20.95 6.71
C PHE A 27 11.09 21.10 5.32
N ALA A 28 10.25 20.15 4.87
CA ALA A 28 9.52 20.22 3.62
C ALA A 28 8.69 21.52 3.52
N LYS A 29 7.83 21.80 4.50
CA LYS A 29 6.96 22.99 4.53
C LYS A 29 7.73 24.33 4.59
N ARG A 30 8.96 24.34 5.10
CA ARG A 30 9.80 25.54 5.21
C ARG A 30 10.79 25.69 4.06
N GLY A 31 10.70 24.86 3.04
CA GLY A 31 11.64 24.88 1.90
C GLY A 31 13.09 24.54 2.27
N LYS A 32 13.33 23.89 3.43
CA LYS A 32 14.69 23.47 3.85
C LYS A 32 15.04 22.12 3.23
N VAL A 33 15.15 22.10 1.93
CA VAL A 33 15.30 20.90 1.10
C VAL A 33 16.53 20.08 1.48
N ASP A 34 17.69 20.72 1.64
CA ASP A 34 18.93 20.00 1.98
C ASP A 34 18.84 19.27 3.32
N ARG A 35 18.21 19.90 4.32
CA ARG A 35 17.98 19.27 5.63
C ARG A 35 16.96 18.14 5.55
N TYR A 36 15.93 18.31 4.73
CA TYR A 36 14.93 17.26 4.47
C TYR A 36 15.61 16.02 3.85
N CYS A 37 16.39 16.22 2.79
CA CYS A 37 17.15 15.15 2.14
C CYS A 37 18.15 14.50 3.10
N ALA A 38 18.93 15.30 3.85
CA ALA A 38 19.91 14.79 4.79
C ALA A 38 19.31 13.88 5.87
N TRP A 39 18.08 14.18 6.34
CA TRP A 39 17.39 13.32 7.31
C TRP A 39 16.87 12.05 6.67
N LEU A 40 16.34 12.11 5.45
CA LEU A 40 15.79 10.93 4.75
C LEU A 40 16.87 10.05 4.09
N THR A 41 18.12 10.49 4.07
CA THR A 41 19.28 9.70 3.66
C THR A 41 20.17 9.29 4.84
N ASP A 42 19.74 9.54 6.07
CA ASP A 42 20.43 9.08 7.28
C ASP A 42 19.82 7.78 7.78
N PHE A 43 20.61 6.69 7.75
CA PHE A 43 20.14 5.37 8.16
C PHE A 43 19.68 5.35 9.62
N GLY A 44 20.37 6.05 10.53
CA GLY A 44 20.01 6.08 11.94
C GLY A 44 18.63 6.71 12.19
N PHE A 45 18.31 7.79 11.46
CA PHE A 45 16.98 8.39 11.48
C PHE A 45 15.92 7.42 10.93
N ILE A 46 16.21 6.81 9.77
CA ILE A 46 15.28 5.90 9.09
C ILE A 46 14.98 4.69 9.98
N GLU A 47 16.03 4.05 10.54
CA GLU A 47 15.91 2.89 11.44
C GLU A 47 15.08 3.24 12.67
N MET A 48 15.37 4.36 13.31
CA MET A 48 14.67 4.81 14.52
C MET A 48 13.20 5.14 14.23
N LYS A 49 12.92 5.82 13.13
CA LYS A 49 11.54 6.11 12.73
C LYS A 49 10.75 4.84 12.42
N LEU A 50 11.36 3.87 11.74
CA LEU A 50 10.75 2.57 11.50
C LEU A 50 10.43 1.84 12.81
N GLU A 51 11.36 1.88 13.78
CA GLU A 51 11.18 1.21 15.07
C GLU A 51 10.02 1.79 15.88
N PHE A 52 9.97 3.14 16.02
CA PHE A 52 9.00 3.81 16.90
C PHE A 52 7.66 4.11 16.23
N LEU A 53 7.64 4.44 14.94
CA LEU A 53 6.44 4.90 14.24
C LEU A 53 5.95 3.95 13.14
N GLY A 54 6.74 2.92 12.82
CA GLY A 54 6.40 1.92 11.81
C GLY A 54 6.71 2.32 10.37
N VAL A 55 6.56 1.36 9.46
CA VAL A 55 6.96 1.50 8.06
C VAL A 55 6.13 2.54 7.31
N GLN A 56 4.83 2.64 7.59
CA GLN A 56 3.94 3.58 6.90
C GLN A 56 4.30 5.03 7.21
N ALA A 57 4.55 5.37 8.49
CA ALA A 57 4.94 6.73 8.88
C ALA A 57 6.28 7.16 8.23
N LEU A 58 7.15 6.19 7.96
CA LEU A 58 8.39 6.43 7.24
C LEU A 58 8.12 6.70 5.76
N ILE A 59 7.30 5.87 5.09
CA ILE A 59 6.92 6.05 3.68
C ILE A 59 6.25 7.41 3.45
N ASP A 60 5.37 7.83 4.36
CA ASP A 60 4.67 9.12 4.30
C ASP A 60 5.63 10.32 4.25
N ASP A 61 6.80 10.23 4.90
CA ASP A 61 7.79 11.30 4.83
C ASP A 61 8.44 11.40 3.44
N TYR A 62 8.66 10.27 2.76
CA TYR A 62 9.18 10.28 1.39
C TYR A 62 8.12 10.74 0.38
N ASP A 63 6.82 10.49 0.65
CA ASP A 63 5.74 10.96 -0.23
C ASP A 63 5.66 12.49 -0.28
N LEU A 64 6.13 13.19 0.75
CA LEU A 64 6.21 14.67 0.72
C LEU A 64 7.16 15.19 -0.37
N ALA A 65 8.15 14.40 -0.79
CA ALA A 65 9.07 14.74 -1.87
C ALA A 65 8.36 14.87 -3.24
N ARG A 66 7.14 14.34 -3.38
CA ARG A 66 6.34 14.40 -4.61
C ARG A 66 5.46 15.65 -4.69
N ASN A 67 5.30 16.37 -3.58
CA ASN A 67 4.50 17.58 -3.58
C ASN A 67 5.24 18.70 -4.30
N SER A 68 4.53 19.46 -5.13
CA SER A 68 5.05 20.62 -5.88
C SER A 68 5.70 21.69 -4.99
N ASP A 69 5.42 21.68 -3.70
CA ASP A 69 5.94 22.65 -2.72
C ASP A 69 7.41 22.36 -2.31
N VAL A 70 7.93 21.16 -2.63
CA VAL A 70 9.30 20.78 -2.30
C VAL A 70 10.14 20.75 -3.58
N LEU A 71 10.91 21.82 -3.80
CA LEU A 71 11.77 21.96 -5.00
C LEU A 71 13.04 21.14 -4.85
N LEU A 72 12.97 19.85 -5.16
CA LEU A 72 14.10 18.93 -5.20
C LEU A 72 14.85 19.02 -6.53
N SER A 73 16.18 18.84 -6.52
CA SER A 73 16.92 18.53 -7.74
C SER A 73 16.51 17.15 -8.27
N GLU A 74 16.77 16.88 -9.55
CA GLU A 74 16.48 15.58 -10.14
C GLU A 74 17.23 14.45 -9.43
N GLU A 75 18.48 14.67 -9.09
CA GLU A 75 19.34 13.73 -8.35
C GLU A 75 18.80 13.46 -6.94
N GLN A 76 18.43 14.49 -6.19
CA GLN A 76 17.78 14.36 -4.87
C GLN A 76 16.46 13.58 -4.96
N SER A 77 15.66 13.92 -5.94
CA SER A 77 14.37 13.23 -6.18
C SER A 77 14.58 11.75 -6.51
N GLN A 78 15.54 11.43 -7.37
CA GLN A 78 15.88 10.05 -7.73
C GLN A 78 16.40 9.26 -6.53
N THR A 79 17.31 9.84 -5.75
CA THR A 79 17.85 9.23 -4.53
C THR A 79 16.75 8.87 -3.54
N LEU A 80 15.86 9.83 -3.23
CA LEU A 80 14.75 9.59 -2.30
C LEU A 80 13.75 8.55 -2.83
N ARG A 81 13.49 8.53 -4.15
CA ARG A 81 12.63 7.51 -4.77
C ARG A 81 13.21 6.10 -4.66
N LEU A 82 14.52 5.95 -4.84
CA LEU A 82 15.19 4.64 -4.72
C LEU A 82 15.14 4.13 -3.28
N ILE A 83 15.43 4.97 -2.29
CA ILE A 83 15.33 4.57 -0.87
C ILE A 83 13.89 4.22 -0.51
N GLN A 84 12.93 5.05 -0.91
CA GLN A 84 11.51 4.78 -0.71
C GLN A 84 11.08 3.46 -1.38
N GLY A 85 11.52 3.21 -2.61
CA GLY A 85 11.25 1.97 -3.34
C GLY A 85 11.75 0.74 -2.59
N ALA A 86 12.96 0.80 -2.03
CA ALA A 86 13.52 -0.27 -1.21
C ALA A 86 12.68 -0.51 0.06
N ILE A 87 12.25 0.55 0.75
CA ILE A 87 11.41 0.48 1.96
C ILE A 87 10.04 -0.12 1.62
N ARG A 88 9.37 0.37 0.57
CA ARG A 88 8.05 -0.09 0.14
C ARG A 88 8.05 -1.57 -0.23
N LYS A 89 9.05 -2.03 -0.99
CA LYS A 89 9.19 -3.45 -1.35
C LYS A 89 9.45 -4.34 -0.14
N SER A 90 10.00 -3.80 0.92
CA SER A 90 10.29 -4.51 2.16
C SER A 90 9.19 -4.41 3.20
N ALA A 91 8.15 -3.60 2.99
CA ALA A 91 7.14 -3.27 3.98
C ALA A 91 6.51 -4.52 4.63
N HIS A 92 6.13 -5.51 3.83
CA HIS A 92 5.53 -6.76 4.29
C HIS A 92 6.44 -7.62 5.21
N VAL A 93 7.76 -7.47 5.06
CA VAL A 93 8.75 -8.11 5.95
C VAL A 93 8.91 -7.28 7.22
N LEU A 94 9.02 -5.96 7.07
CA LEU A 94 9.32 -5.02 8.15
C LEU A 94 8.15 -4.85 9.13
N GLU A 95 6.92 -5.09 8.71
CA GLU A 95 5.76 -5.15 9.60
C GLU A 95 5.80 -6.33 10.56
N LYS A 96 6.40 -7.44 10.11
CA LYS A 96 6.55 -8.66 10.91
C LYS A 96 7.84 -8.67 11.72
N ASP A 97 8.92 -8.21 11.11
CA ASP A 97 10.26 -8.26 11.71
C ASP A 97 11.11 -7.06 11.27
N LYS A 98 11.12 -6.02 12.09
CA LYS A 98 11.89 -4.78 11.85
C LYS A 98 13.40 -4.99 11.90
N THR A 99 13.89 -6.08 12.53
CA THR A 99 15.33 -6.36 12.63
C THR A 99 15.97 -6.67 11.28
N GLN A 100 15.17 -7.06 10.29
CA GLN A 100 15.64 -7.32 8.93
C GLN A 100 15.90 -6.05 8.10
N PHE A 101 15.58 -4.87 8.64
CA PHE A 101 15.61 -3.61 7.88
C PHE A 101 16.97 -3.34 7.20
N ALA A 102 18.06 -3.47 7.93
CA ALA A 102 19.40 -3.23 7.39
C ALA A 102 19.73 -4.17 6.21
N GLY A 103 19.39 -5.45 6.33
CA GLY A 103 19.60 -6.46 5.27
C GLY A 103 18.72 -6.22 4.05
N GLN A 104 17.45 -5.89 4.25
CA GLN A 104 16.50 -5.58 3.19
C GLN A 104 16.95 -4.35 2.38
N LEU A 105 17.35 -3.29 3.09
CA LEU A 105 17.80 -2.05 2.46
C LEU A 105 19.09 -2.25 1.68
N TRP A 106 20.06 -2.92 2.29
CA TRP A 106 21.33 -3.24 1.63
C TRP A 106 21.13 -4.03 0.35
N SER A 107 20.40 -5.14 0.39
CA SER A 107 20.20 -6.02 -0.77
C SER A 107 19.54 -5.33 -1.97
N ARG A 108 18.76 -4.28 -1.72
CA ARG A 108 18.04 -3.56 -2.78
C ARG A 108 18.75 -2.33 -3.30
N LEU A 109 19.72 -1.80 -2.54
CA LEU A 109 20.38 -0.52 -2.82
C LEU A 109 21.87 -0.64 -3.11
N VAL A 110 22.50 -1.77 -2.85
CA VAL A 110 23.98 -1.90 -2.93
C VAL A 110 24.56 -1.65 -4.32
N ASP A 111 23.79 -1.91 -5.37
CA ASP A 111 24.23 -1.73 -6.76
C ASP A 111 24.10 -0.29 -7.28
N PHE A 112 23.52 0.62 -6.49
CA PHE A 112 23.41 2.04 -6.88
C PHE A 112 24.62 2.82 -6.38
N GLU A 113 25.34 3.49 -7.31
CA GLU A 113 26.64 4.15 -7.04
C GLU A 113 26.51 5.59 -6.54
N THR A 114 25.29 6.14 -6.36
CA THR A 114 25.12 7.51 -5.86
C THR A 114 25.70 7.64 -4.45
N PRO A 115 26.46 8.72 -4.14
CA PRO A 115 27.16 8.88 -2.86
C PRO A 115 26.24 8.77 -1.64
N GLU A 116 25.02 9.34 -1.74
CA GLU A 116 24.04 9.34 -0.68
C GLU A 116 23.53 7.91 -0.40
N ILE A 117 23.24 7.13 -1.46
CA ILE A 117 22.79 5.74 -1.33
C ILE A 117 23.91 4.89 -0.75
N GLN A 118 25.14 5.06 -1.23
CA GLN A 118 26.30 4.35 -0.67
C GLN A 118 26.55 4.73 0.80
N GLY A 119 26.26 5.97 1.18
CA GLY A 119 26.24 6.42 2.57
C GLY A 119 25.27 5.63 3.43
N VAL A 120 24.01 5.50 2.99
CA VAL A 120 22.95 4.72 3.66
C VAL A 120 23.33 3.24 3.75
N VAL A 121 23.80 2.65 2.65
CA VAL A 121 24.23 1.24 2.58
C VAL A 121 25.41 0.96 3.54
N LYS A 122 26.38 1.86 3.62
CA LYS A 122 27.51 1.77 4.54
C LYS A 122 27.07 1.84 6.00
N GLN A 123 26.19 2.78 6.32
CA GLN A 123 25.61 2.92 7.67
C GLN A 123 24.80 1.69 8.06
N ALA A 124 23.99 1.13 7.13
CA ALA A 124 23.24 -0.10 7.34
C ALA A 124 24.16 -1.27 7.71
N LYS A 125 25.28 -1.44 7.02
CA LYS A 125 26.28 -2.48 7.35
C LYS A 125 26.91 -2.31 8.74
N GLN A 126 27.01 -1.09 9.21
CA GLN A 126 27.63 -0.76 10.52
C GLN A 126 26.62 -0.79 11.66
N SER A 127 25.31 -0.94 11.38
CA SER A 127 24.30 -1.01 12.42
C SER A 127 24.50 -2.26 13.29
N ARG A 128 24.59 -2.04 14.60
CA ARG A 128 24.82 -3.11 15.60
C ARG A 128 23.58 -3.97 15.88
N ASN A 129 22.41 -3.53 15.41
CA ASN A 129 21.14 -4.22 15.63
C ASN A 129 20.90 -5.37 14.65
N SER A 130 21.78 -5.55 13.67
CA SER A 130 21.61 -6.58 12.65
C SER A 130 22.48 -7.80 12.95
N SER A 131 21.90 -8.83 13.57
CA SER A 131 22.46 -10.18 13.60
C SER A 131 22.19 -10.90 12.28
N CYS A 132 22.36 -10.25 11.14
CA CYS A 132 22.05 -10.86 9.85
C CYS A 132 23.32 -11.33 9.14
N LEU A 133 23.19 -12.49 8.49
CA LEU A 133 24.15 -12.95 7.51
C LEU A 133 24.02 -12.06 6.27
N TRP A 134 25.09 -11.32 5.97
CA TRP A 134 25.14 -10.48 4.78
C TRP A 134 25.41 -11.37 3.56
N PRO A 135 24.54 -11.42 2.56
CA PRO A 135 24.82 -12.14 1.33
C PRO A 135 26.00 -11.50 0.60
N LEU A 136 26.83 -12.33 -0.04
CA LEU A 136 27.95 -11.85 -0.85
C LEU A 136 27.51 -11.07 -2.09
N LYS A 137 26.30 -11.36 -2.57
CA LYS A 137 25.66 -10.69 -3.71
C LYS A 137 24.24 -10.28 -3.33
N PRO A 138 23.70 -9.19 -3.90
CA PRO A 138 22.31 -8.84 -3.71
C PRO A 138 21.42 -9.99 -4.19
N ASN A 139 20.44 -10.38 -3.39
CA ASN A 139 19.54 -11.51 -3.66
C ASN A 139 18.07 -11.10 -3.66
N LEU A 140 17.78 -9.83 -3.49
CA LEU A 140 16.45 -9.26 -3.57
C LEU A 140 16.30 -8.38 -4.81
N GLU A 141 15.07 -8.22 -5.29
CA GLU A 141 14.78 -7.26 -6.37
C GLU A 141 15.30 -5.87 -6.01
N ARG A 142 15.95 -5.22 -6.96
CA ARG A 142 16.44 -3.84 -6.81
C ARG A 142 15.31 -2.87 -6.55
N ALA A 143 15.64 -1.74 -5.96
CA ALA A 143 14.66 -0.71 -5.61
C ALA A 143 13.84 -0.20 -6.81
N ASN A 144 14.44 -0.20 -8.01
CA ASN A 144 13.81 0.26 -9.27
C ASN A 144 13.26 -0.87 -10.16
N GLU A 145 13.34 -2.14 -9.75
CA GLU A 145 12.87 -3.29 -10.52
C GLU A 145 11.63 -3.93 -9.90
N GLY A 146 10.85 -4.68 -10.72
CA GLY A 146 9.70 -5.48 -10.27
C GLY A 146 8.54 -4.65 -9.77
N ALA A 147 7.83 -5.15 -8.75
CA ALA A 147 6.67 -4.50 -8.19
C ALA A 147 7.00 -3.14 -7.56
N LEU A 148 6.28 -2.10 -7.93
CA LEU A 148 6.45 -0.76 -7.37
C LEU A 148 6.24 -0.74 -5.85
N ARG A 149 5.31 -1.59 -5.35
CA ARG A 149 5.00 -1.72 -3.92
C ARG A 149 4.21 -2.99 -3.63
N THR A 150 4.22 -3.40 -2.37
CA THR A 150 3.35 -4.44 -1.84
C THR A 150 2.30 -3.79 -0.93
N LEU A 151 1.02 -4.05 -1.19
CA LEU A 151 -0.09 -3.58 -0.37
C LEU A 151 -0.36 -4.63 0.72
N VAL A 152 -0.18 -4.26 1.97
CA VAL A 152 -0.33 -5.16 3.12
C VAL A 152 -1.52 -4.73 3.96
N GLY A 153 -2.35 -5.68 4.39
CA GLY A 153 -3.51 -5.37 5.22
C GLY A 153 -4.57 -6.47 5.26
N HIS A 154 -4.69 -7.30 4.20
CA HIS A 154 -5.55 -8.47 4.25
C HIS A 154 -4.95 -9.57 5.12
N THR A 155 -5.81 -10.31 5.83
CA THR A 155 -5.40 -11.40 6.72
C THR A 155 -5.58 -12.79 6.11
N SER A 156 -6.07 -12.87 4.85
CA SER A 156 -6.25 -14.11 4.09
C SER A 156 -5.99 -13.87 2.60
N PHE A 157 -6.23 -14.90 1.76
CA PHE A 157 -6.02 -14.82 0.32
C PHE A 157 -6.76 -13.64 -0.31
N VAL A 158 -6.07 -12.88 -1.17
CA VAL A 158 -6.69 -11.88 -2.04
C VAL A 158 -7.13 -12.57 -3.32
N ASN A 159 -8.43 -12.55 -3.59
CA ASN A 159 -9.05 -13.32 -4.68
C ASN A 159 -9.26 -12.47 -5.94
N ALA A 160 -9.47 -11.17 -5.79
CA ALA A 160 -9.72 -10.26 -6.91
C ALA A 160 -9.26 -8.84 -6.60
N VAL A 161 -9.00 -8.08 -7.67
CA VAL A 161 -8.68 -6.66 -7.61
C VAL A 161 -9.33 -5.94 -8.78
N ALA A 162 -9.79 -4.72 -8.56
CA ALA A 162 -10.25 -3.79 -9.58
C ALA A 162 -9.58 -2.42 -9.36
N ILE A 163 -9.23 -1.75 -10.46
CA ILE A 163 -8.64 -0.40 -10.43
C ILE A 163 -9.72 0.58 -10.90
N ALA A 164 -9.88 1.69 -10.20
CA ALA A 164 -10.81 2.74 -10.58
C ALA A 164 -10.40 3.38 -11.93
N PRO A 165 -11.35 3.90 -12.71
CA PRO A 165 -11.07 4.46 -14.04
C PRO A 165 -10.08 5.62 -14.05
N ASP A 166 -9.97 6.35 -12.95
CA ASP A 166 -8.99 7.43 -12.76
C ASP A 166 -7.57 6.93 -12.47
N GLY A 167 -7.41 5.62 -12.18
CA GLY A 167 -6.16 5.00 -11.81
C GLY A 167 -5.65 5.35 -10.41
N LEU A 168 -6.38 6.19 -9.63
CA LEU A 168 -5.93 6.68 -8.33
C LEU A 168 -6.27 5.74 -7.17
N THR A 169 -7.29 4.90 -7.35
CA THR A 169 -7.71 3.94 -6.32
C THR A 169 -7.82 2.53 -6.87
N ALA A 170 -7.62 1.54 -6.00
CA ALA A 170 -7.86 0.13 -6.29
C ALA A 170 -8.69 -0.49 -5.17
N ILE A 171 -9.50 -1.49 -5.50
CA ILE A 171 -10.27 -2.25 -4.53
C ILE A 171 -9.86 -3.71 -4.62
N SER A 172 -9.48 -4.31 -3.49
CA SER A 172 -9.18 -5.73 -3.39
C SER A 172 -10.27 -6.48 -2.64
N ALA A 173 -10.53 -7.72 -3.03
CA ALA A 173 -11.47 -8.63 -2.40
C ALA A 173 -10.73 -9.83 -1.83
N SER A 174 -11.08 -10.26 -0.60
CA SER A 174 -10.33 -11.28 0.12
C SER A 174 -11.19 -12.34 0.78
N SER A 175 -10.58 -13.50 1.00
CA SER A 175 -11.13 -14.59 1.81
C SER A 175 -11.25 -14.22 3.29
N ASP A 176 -10.68 -13.10 3.75
CA ASP A 176 -10.89 -12.55 5.10
C ASP A 176 -12.27 -11.89 5.27
N LYS A 177 -13.17 -12.01 4.27
CA LYS A 177 -14.54 -11.50 4.21
C LYS A 177 -14.66 -10.00 4.02
N THR A 178 -13.53 -9.33 3.73
CA THR A 178 -13.48 -7.89 3.54
C THR A 178 -13.09 -7.51 2.11
N LEU A 179 -13.43 -6.28 1.73
CA LEU A 179 -12.76 -5.58 0.65
C LEU A 179 -11.95 -4.43 1.26
N LYS A 180 -10.88 -4.04 0.58
CA LYS A 180 -10.08 -2.89 0.97
C LYS A 180 -9.92 -1.94 -0.20
N ILE A 181 -10.05 -0.64 0.08
CA ILE A 181 -9.78 0.44 -0.88
C ILE A 181 -8.39 0.96 -0.60
N TRP A 182 -7.58 1.06 -1.64
CA TRP A 182 -6.18 1.46 -1.61
C TRP A 182 -5.96 2.69 -2.46
N ASP A 183 -5.13 3.59 -1.99
CA ASP A 183 -4.53 4.62 -2.80
C ASP A 183 -3.39 3.98 -3.64
N THR A 184 -3.49 4.04 -4.96
CA THR A 184 -2.53 3.40 -5.86
C THR A 184 -1.19 4.10 -5.88
N GLU A 185 -1.17 5.40 -5.61
CA GLU A 185 0.05 6.20 -5.61
C GLU A 185 0.86 5.99 -4.33
N THR A 186 0.22 6.05 -3.18
CA THR A 186 0.89 5.92 -1.88
C THR A 186 0.94 4.48 -1.38
N GLY A 187 0.03 3.61 -1.84
CA GLY A 187 -0.15 2.24 -1.36
C GLY A 187 -0.84 2.15 -0.01
N ARG A 188 -1.43 3.26 0.46
CA ARG A 188 -2.14 3.30 1.74
C ARG A 188 -3.50 2.64 1.62
N GLU A 189 -3.88 1.90 2.66
CA GLU A 189 -5.26 1.52 2.87
C GLU A 189 -6.08 2.76 3.21
N LEU A 190 -7.07 3.05 2.37
CA LEU A 190 -8.00 4.15 2.61
C LEU A 190 -9.18 3.69 3.45
N LYS A 191 -9.71 2.49 3.16
CA LYS A 191 -10.88 1.94 3.85
C LYS A 191 -10.90 0.42 3.83
N THR A 192 -11.51 -0.16 4.86
CA THR A 192 -11.95 -1.56 4.87
C THR A 192 -13.47 -1.61 4.80
N LEU A 193 -14.02 -2.35 3.82
CA LEU A 193 -15.46 -2.57 3.63
C LEU A 193 -15.83 -3.91 4.27
N THR A 194 -16.68 -3.85 5.27
CA THR A 194 -17.17 -5.03 6.01
C THR A 194 -18.66 -5.20 5.79
N GLY A 195 -19.15 -6.44 5.69
CA GLY A 195 -20.57 -6.73 5.49
C GLY A 195 -20.84 -8.10 4.89
N HIS A 196 -19.89 -8.68 4.13
CA HIS A 196 -19.99 -10.06 3.71
C HIS A 196 -19.78 -11.03 4.88
N SER A 197 -20.59 -12.08 4.93
CA SER A 197 -20.47 -13.10 5.99
C SER A 197 -19.48 -14.22 5.64
N SER A 198 -19.00 -14.27 4.39
CA SER A 198 -18.01 -15.24 3.91
C SER A 198 -17.01 -14.58 2.96
N GLY A 199 -16.01 -15.34 2.47
CA GLY A 199 -14.95 -14.84 1.60
C GLY A 199 -15.50 -14.13 0.36
N VAL A 200 -14.85 -13.02 -0.01
CA VAL A 200 -15.20 -12.23 -1.20
C VAL A 200 -14.32 -12.69 -2.35
N ASN A 201 -14.95 -13.10 -3.46
CA ASN A 201 -14.26 -13.69 -4.60
C ASN A 201 -14.07 -12.75 -5.78
N ALA A 202 -14.97 -11.79 -5.93
CA ALA A 202 -15.01 -10.93 -7.09
C ALA A 202 -15.28 -9.49 -6.69
N VAL A 203 -14.74 -8.56 -7.44
CA VAL A 203 -15.03 -7.12 -7.31
C VAL A 203 -14.92 -6.47 -8.68
N ALA A 204 -15.82 -5.54 -8.96
CA ALA A 204 -15.80 -4.68 -10.12
C ALA A 204 -16.19 -3.25 -9.72
N ILE A 205 -15.59 -2.24 -10.36
CA ILE A 205 -15.87 -0.82 -10.12
C ILE A 205 -16.70 -0.29 -11.29
N VAL A 206 -17.75 0.45 -10.97
CA VAL A 206 -18.57 1.13 -11.99
C VAL A 206 -17.72 2.19 -12.70
N PRO A 207 -17.92 2.41 -14.02
CA PRO A 207 -17.11 3.36 -14.80
C PRO A 207 -17.08 4.80 -14.27
N ASP A 208 -18.04 5.19 -13.43
CA ASP A 208 -18.03 6.49 -12.77
C ASP A 208 -17.07 6.57 -11.55
N GLY A 209 -16.49 5.44 -11.15
CA GLY A 209 -15.58 5.34 -10.01
C GLY A 209 -16.25 5.45 -8.64
N LYS A 210 -17.55 5.77 -8.56
CA LYS A 210 -18.25 6.07 -7.30
C LYS A 210 -18.83 4.86 -6.60
N THR A 211 -19.08 3.79 -7.35
CA THR A 211 -19.64 2.56 -6.81
C THR A 211 -18.84 1.34 -7.22
N ALA A 212 -18.83 0.32 -6.35
CA ALA A 212 -18.24 -0.98 -6.63
C ALA A 212 -19.24 -2.10 -6.33
N ILE A 213 -19.11 -3.22 -7.02
CA ILE A 213 -19.93 -4.40 -6.81
C ILE A 213 -19.00 -5.55 -6.44
N SER A 214 -19.34 -6.28 -5.38
CA SER A 214 -18.61 -7.48 -4.96
C SER A 214 -19.50 -8.72 -5.02
N GLY A 215 -18.86 -9.87 -5.26
CA GLY A 215 -19.49 -11.19 -5.19
C GLY A 215 -18.81 -12.08 -4.17
N SER A 216 -19.59 -12.82 -3.38
CA SER A 216 -19.08 -13.58 -2.23
C SER A 216 -19.55 -15.03 -2.16
N TRP A 217 -18.82 -15.81 -1.39
CA TRP A 217 -19.22 -17.15 -0.98
C TRP A 217 -20.48 -17.19 -0.12
N ASP A 218 -20.90 -16.05 0.42
CA ASP A 218 -22.18 -15.93 1.14
C ASP A 218 -23.40 -15.93 0.21
N LYS A 219 -23.20 -16.15 -1.10
CA LYS A 219 -24.23 -16.25 -2.16
C LYS A 219 -24.84 -14.91 -2.54
N THR A 220 -24.30 -13.81 -2.04
CA THR A 220 -24.79 -12.46 -2.32
C THR A 220 -23.81 -11.65 -3.14
N LEU A 221 -24.33 -10.63 -3.82
CA LEU A 221 -23.53 -9.51 -4.25
C LEU A 221 -23.87 -8.31 -3.35
N LYS A 222 -22.91 -7.39 -3.22
CA LYS A 222 -23.12 -6.13 -2.51
C LYS A 222 -22.66 -4.97 -3.37
N ILE A 223 -23.41 -3.87 -3.31
CA ILE A 223 -23.05 -2.59 -3.94
C ILE A 223 -22.53 -1.67 -2.85
N TRP A 224 -21.39 -1.06 -3.09
CA TRP A 224 -20.66 -0.22 -2.16
C TRP A 224 -20.46 1.18 -2.72
N ASP A 225 -20.58 2.18 -1.88
CA ASP A 225 -20.11 3.52 -2.15
C ASP A 225 -18.58 3.58 -1.90
N THR A 226 -17.81 3.93 -2.91
CA THR A 226 -16.34 3.93 -2.84
C THR A 226 -15.79 5.09 -2.02
N GLU A 227 -16.51 6.23 -2.00
CA GLU A 227 -16.09 7.42 -1.25
C GLU A 227 -16.32 7.27 0.24
N THR A 228 -17.48 6.74 0.66
CA THR A 228 -17.83 6.59 2.07
C THR A 228 -17.44 5.22 2.64
N GLY A 229 -17.30 4.20 1.79
CA GLY A 229 -17.10 2.80 2.17
C GLY A 229 -18.36 2.09 2.67
N ARG A 230 -19.54 2.70 2.51
CA ARG A 230 -20.80 2.14 3.00
C ARG A 230 -21.39 1.14 2.01
N GLU A 231 -22.01 0.10 2.56
CA GLU A 231 -22.88 -0.78 1.79
C GLU A 231 -24.14 0.00 1.40
N LEU A 232 -24.42 0.02 0.09
CA LEU A 232 -25.63 0.64 -0.45
C LEU A 232 -26.75 -0.39 -0.60
N LYS A 233 -26.42 -1.62 -1.07
CA LYS A 233 -27.40 -2.67 -1.33
C LYS A 233 -26.79 -4.06 -1.21
N THR A 234 -27.62 -5.02 -0.82
CA THR A 234 -27.35 -6.45 -0.95
C THR A 234 -28.27 -7.04 -2.02
N LEU A 235 -27.68 -7.73 -3.01
CA LEU A 235 -28.41 -8.42 -4.08
C LEU A 235 -28.46 -9.91 -3.75
N THR A 236 -29.64 -10.43 -3.60
CA THR A 236 -29.93 -11.84 -3.28
C THR A 236 -30.63 -12.51 -4.45
N GLY A 237 -30.31 -13.78 -4.69
CA GLY A 237 -30.94 -14.54 -5.80
C GLY A 237 -30.11 -15.75 -6.24
N HIS A 238 -28.81 -15.75 -6.06
CA HIS A 238 -27.99 -16.93 -6.27
C HIS A 238 -28.16 -17.94 -5.14
N SER A 239 -28.22 -19.23 -5.49
CA SER A 239 -28.36 -20.32 -4.51
C SER A 239 -27.02 -20.90 -4.07
N SER A 240 -25.92 -20.53 -4.73
CA SER A 240 -24.54 -20.91 -4.37
C SER A 240 -23.59 -19.72 -4.43
N ARG A 241 -22.30 -19.99 -4.22
CA ARG A 241 -21.21 -18.98 -4.19
C ARG A 241 -21.19 -18.17 -5.47
N VAL A 242 -21.03 -16.84 -5.33
CA VAL A 242 -20.76 -15.96 -6.46
C VAL A 242 -19.25 -15.98 -6.75
N THR A 243 -18.90 -16.35 -7.98
CA THR A 243 -17.49 -16.56 -8.40
C THR A 243 -16.92 -15.42 -9.22
N ALA A 244 -17.79 -14.71 -9.96
CA ALA A 244 -17.35 -13.59 -10.79
C ALA A 244 -18.43 -12.50 -10.84
N VAL A 245 -18.00 -11.26 -11.10
CA VAL A 245 -18.85 -10.12 -11.39
C VAL A 245 -18.20 -9.25 -12.47
N ALA A 246 -19.02 -8.74 -13.38
CA ALA A 246 -18.60 -7.76 -14.38
C ALA A 246 -19.67 -6.68 -14.49
N ILE A 247 -19.28 -5.47 -14.91
CA ILE A 247 -20.18 -4.32 -15.07
C ILE A 247 -20.12 -3.90 -16.53
N ALA A 248 -21.26 -3.56 -17.09
CA ALA A 248 -21.35 -3.01 -18.44
C ALA A 248 -20.68 -1.63 -18.52
N PRO A 249 -20.15 -1.24 -19.69
CA PRO A 249 -19.46 0.05 -19.86
C PRO A 249 -20.32 1.27 -19.54
N ASP A 250 -21.65 1.16 -19.64
CA ASP A 250 -22.58 2.22 -19.30
C ASP A 250 -22.87 2.33 -17.80
N GLY A 251 -22.33 1.39 -17.01
CA GLY A 251 -22.52 1.33 -15.57
C GLY A 251 -23.91 0.92 -15.08
N LYS A 252 -24.87 0.70 -15.98
CA LYS A 252 -26.28 0.47 -15.62
C LYS A 252 -26.61 -0.98 -15.31
N THR A 253 -25.83 -1.91 -15.84
CA THR A 253 -26.06 -3.34 -15.63
C THR A 253 -24.80 -4.04 -15.15
N ALA A 254 -24.98 -5.03 -14.29
CA ALA A 254 -23.94 -5.94 -13.87
C ALA A 254 -24.35 -7.39 -14.19
N ILE A 255 -23.36 -8.23 -14.45
CA ILE A 255 -23.56 -9.66 -14.61
C ILE A 255 -22.76 -10.41 -13.56
N SER A 256 -23.32 -11.43 -12.96
CA SER A 256 -22.66 -12.31 -12.00
C SER A 256 -22.70 -13.75 -12.45
N ALA A 257 -21.64 -14.48 -12.09
CA ALA A 257 -21.57 -15.93 -12.27
C ALA A 257 -21.52 -16.62 -10.89
N SER A 258 -22.11 -17.81 -10.82
CA SER A 258 -22.19 -18.56 -9.56
C SER A 258 -22.01 -20.06 -9.77
N ASP A 259 -21.58 -20.73 -8.69
CA ASP A 259 -21.54 -22.20 -8.59
C ASP A 259 -22.95 -22.83 -8.58
N ASP A 260 -24.02 -22.03 -8.72
CA ASP A 260 -25.38 -22.52 -8.96
C ASP A 260 -25.66 -22.80 -10.45
N PHE A 261 -24.63 -22.73 -11.27
CA PHE A 261 -24.68 -22.94 -12.73
C PHE A 261 -25.49 -21.88 -13.49
N THR A 262 -25.69 -20.71 -12.89
CA THR A 262 -26.39 -19.60 -13.55
C THR A 262 -25.53 -18.37 -13.68
N LEU A 263 -25.89 -17.55 -14.67
CA LEU A 263 -25.50 -16.14 -14.72
C LEU A 263 -26.73 -15.30 -14.43
N LYS A 264 -26.56 -14.22 -13.67
CA LYS A 264 -27.65 -13.28 -13.39
C LYS A 264 -27.27 -11.87 -13.83
N ILE A 265 -28.23 -11.18 -14.44
CA ILE A 265 -28.10 -9.79 -14.85
C ILE A 265 -28.86 -8.93 -13.85
N TRP A 266 -28.19 -7.88 -13.37
CA TRP A 266 -28.70 -6.99 -12.33
C TRP A 266 -28.73 -5.55 -12.83
N ASP A 267 -29.74 -4.83 -12.45
CA ASP A 267 -29.78 -3.37 -12.54
C ASP A 267 -28.97 -2.78 -11.40
N THR A 268 -27.97 -1.99 -11.69
CA THR A 268 -27.03 -1.47 -10.68
C THR A 268 -27.65 -0.38 -9.81
N GLU A 269 -28.59 0.41 -10.38
CA GLU A 269 -29.26 1.49 -9.69
C GLU A 269 -30.30 0.96 -8.69
N THR A 270 -31.17 0.03 -9.12
CA THR A 270 -32.25 -0.51 -8.28
C THR A 270 -31.82 -1.72 -7.46
N GLY A 271 -30.80 -2.46 -7.90
CA GLY A 271 -30.37 -3.73 -7.32
C GLY A 271 -31.25 -4.91 -7.70
N ARG A 272 -32.17 -4.75 -8.67
CA ARG A 272 -33.09 -5.83 -9.09
C ARG A 272 -32.42 -6.78 -10.05
N GLU A 273 -32.76 -8.06 -9.91
CA GLU A 273 -32.48 -9.06 -10.93
C GLU A 273 -33.31 -8.78 -12.16
N LEU A 274 -32.68 -8.61 -13.31
CA LEU A 274 -33.32 -8.40 -14.59
C LEU A 274 -33.55 -9.72 -15.33
N LYS A 275 -32.58 -10.65 -15.23
CA LYS A 275 -32.63 -11.91 -15.95
C LYS A 275 -31.71 -12.95 -15.33
N THR A 276 -32.16 -14.21 -15.32
CA THR A 276 -31.31 -15.39 -15.08
C THR A 276 -31.04 -16.08 -16.40
N LEU A 277 -29.76 -16.43 -16.66
CA LEU A 277 -29.34 -17.25 -17.78
C LEU A 277 -28.89 -18.60 -17.24
N THR A 278 -29.51 -19.67 -17.73
CA THR A 278 -29.18 -21.06 -17.42
C THR A 278 -28.51 -21.67 -18.65
N GLY A 279 -27.46 -22.46 -18.45
CA GLY A 279 -26.79 -23.23 -19.51
C GLY A 279 -27.54 -24.51 -19.85
#